data_a99060313862a32c4a927284d71aed6a
#
_entry.id   a99060313862a32c4a927284d71aed6a
#
_cell.length_a   1.000
_cell.length_b   1.000
_cell.length_c   1.000
_cell.angle_alpha   90.00
_cell.angle_beta   90.00
_cell.angle_gamma   90.00
#
_symmetry.space_group_name_H-M   'P 1'
#
loop_
_entity.id
_entity.type
_entity.pdbx_description
1 polymer ?
#
loop_
_entity_poly.entity_id
_entity_poly.type
_entity_poly.pdbx_seq_one_letter_code
_entity_poly.pdbx_strand_id
1 'polypeptide(L)'
;MSKAKCIMVQGTMSGAGKSLLCAALCRIFAQDGYRVAPFKSQNMALNSFVTRDGLEMGRAQVVQAQAAGIEPDVRMNPILLKPSSDVGSQVIVNGEVRGQMSAAAYFKNEKSAHPGDPLGLQQSGRNRGHHRHRGGRKPGGDQPEGR
;
A
#
# COMPACT_ATOMS: atom_id res chain seq x y z
N MET A 1 -7.24 -9.29 -25.85
CA MET A 1 -6.24 -8.56 -25.03
C MET A 1 -5.02 -9.43 -24.87
N SER A 2 -3.82 -8.97 -25.23
CA SER A 2 -2.59 -9.71 -24.95
C SER A 2 -2.33 -9.78 -23.45
N LYS A 3 -1.97 -10.96 -22.94
CA LYS A 3 -1.58 -11.12 -21.53
C LYS A 3 -0.28 -10.34 -21.27
N ALA A 4 -0.20 -9.65 -20.15
CA ALA A 4 1.04 -9.00 -19.72
C ALA A 4 2.15 -10.04 -19.51
N LYS A 5 3.35 -9.73 -19.98
CA LYS A 5 4.54 -10.56 -19.70
C LYS A 5 5.05 -10.19 -18.31
N CYS A 6 5.49 -11.18 -17.54
CA CYS A 6 6.00 -11.00 -16.18
C CYS A 6 7.44 -11.49 -16.07
N ILE A 7 8.28 -10.73 -15.39
CA ILE A 7 9.64 -11.12 -15.00
C ILE A 7 9.70 -11.11 -13.47
N MET A 8 10.19 -12.19 -12.87
CA MET A 8 10.37 -12.28 -11.42
C MET A 8 11.86 -12.22 -11.07
N VAL A 9 12.21 -11.28 -10.20
CA VAL A 9 13.57 -11.18 -9.65
C VAL A 9 13.59 -11.83 -8.28
N GLN A 10 14.34 -12.92 -8.16
CA GLN A 10 14.55 -13.64 -6.92
C GLN A 10 15.99 -13.46 -6.41
N GLY A 11 16.22 -13.75 -5.16
CA GLY A 11 17.54 -13.72 -4.55
C GLY A 11 17.56 -14.52 -3.27
N THR A 12 18.71 -15.06 -2.94
CA THR A 12 18.92 -16.00 -1.84
C THR A 12 18.93 -15.33 -0.46
N MET A 13 19.00 -13.98 -0.40
CA MET A 13 19.10 -13.25 0.86
C MET A 13 18.44 -11.86 0.79
N SER A 14 18.16 -11.29 1.95
CA SER A 14 17.81 -9.86 2.08
C SER A 14 19.01 -8.99 1.73
N GLY A 15 18.76 -7.79 1.21
CA GLY A 15 19.84 -6.86 0.86
C GLY A 15 20.63 -7.21 -0.41
N ALA A 16 20.31 -8.30 -1.11
CA ALA A 16 21.00 -8.73 -2.34
C ALA A 16 20.81 -7.82 -3.56
N GLY A 17 20.28 -6.61 -3.40
CA GLY A 17 20.10 -5.66 -4.49
C GLY A 17 18.88 -5.88 -5.39
N LYS A 18 17.99 -6.85 -5.08
CA LYS A 18 16.79 -7.14 -5.88
C LYS A 18 15.95 -5.90 -6.23
N SER A 19 15.72 -5.03 -5.24
CA SER A 19 14.90 -3.83 -5.45
C SER A 19 15.55 -2.84 -6.41
N LEU A 20 16.88 -2.71 -6.37
CA LEU A 20 17.64 -1.87 -7.28
C LEU A 20 17.64 -2.45 -8.70
N LEU A 21 17.85 -3.77 -8.83
CA LEU A 21 17.76 -4.46 -10.12
C LEU A 21 16.36 -4.31 -10.73
N CYS A 22 15.30 -4.45 -9.94
CA CYS A 22 13.94 -4.20 -10.44
C CYS A 22 13.76 -2.76 -10.92
N ALA A 23 14.30 -1.76 -10.21
CA ALA A 23 14.24 -0.37 -10.64
C ALA A 23 14.98 -0.15 -11.97
N ALA A 24 16.17 -0.75 -12.12
CA ALA A 24 16.93 -0.69 -13.36
C ALA A 24 16.17 -1.34 -14.54
N LEU A 25 15.59 -2.53 -14.35
CA LEU A 25 14.78 -3.19 -15.37
C LEU A 25 13.52 -2.36 -15.72
N CYS A 26 12.84 -1.79 -14.73
CA CYS A 26 11.72 -0.88 -14.97
C CYS A 26 12.15 0.30 -15.86
N ARG A 27 13.31 0.90 -15.58
CA ARG A 27 13.85 2.01 -16.37
C ARG A 27 14.21 1.59 -17.80
N ILE A 28 14.94 0.49 -17.96
CA ILE A 28 15.38 -0.01 -19.27
C ILE A 28 14.16 -0.31 -20.15
N PHE A 29 13.20 -1.10 -19.66
CA PHE A 29 12.03 -1.44 -20.46
C PHE A 29 11.14 -0.23 -20.77
N ALA A 30 11.07 0.76 -19.86
CA ALA A 30 10.36 2.00 -20.15
C ALA A 30 11.05 2.81 -21.24
N GLN A 31 12.40 2.87 -21.26
CA GLN A 31 13.18 3.50 -22.32
C GLN A 31 13.04 2.78 -23.67
N ASP A 32 12.88 1.45 -23.65
CA ASP A 32 12.61 0.64 -24.84
C ASP A 32 11.15 0.76 -25.34
N GLY A 33 10.35 1.62 -24.71
CA GLY A 33 8.96 1.92 -25.12
C GLY A 33 7.91 0.92 -24.59
N TYR A 34 8.26 0.03 -23.66
CA TYR A 34 7.29 -0.88 -23.03
C TYR A 34 6.52 -0.18 -21.90
N ARG A 35 5.25 -0.53 -21.73
CA ARG A 35 4.48 -0.18 -20.54
C ARG A 35 4.85 -1.13 -19.41
N VAL A 36 5.52 -0.62 -18.41
CA VAL A 36 6.09 -1.39 -17.30
C VAL A 36 5.48 -0.95 -15.98
N ALA A 37 5.19 -1.89 -15.10
CA ALA A 37 4.81 -1.61 -13.72
C ALA A 37 5.53 -2.59 -12.78
N PRO A 38 6.08 -2.12 -11.66
CA PRO A 38 6.62 -2.99 -10.63
C PRO A 38 5.49 -3.65 -9.83
N PHE A 39 5.76 -4.82 -9.25
CA PHE A 39 4.84 -5.47 -8.34
C PHE A 39 5.58 -6.24 -7.26
N LYS A 40 5.16 -6.08 -6.03
CA LYS A 40 5.58 -6.87 -4.89
C LYS A 40 4.40 -7.07 -3.96
N SER A 41 3.82 -8.27 -3.93
CA SER A 41 2.61 -8.57 -3.17
C SER A 41 2.72 -8.17 -1.71
N GLN A 42 3.84 -8.48 -1.08
CA GLN A 42 4.11 -8.16 0.32
C GLN A 42 5.50 -7.55 0.47
N ASN A 43 5.60 -6.45 1.19
CA ASN A 43 6.86 -5.83 1.57
C ASN A 43 6.94 -5.70 3.10
N MET A 44 8.11 -5.95 3.65
CA MET A 44 8.42 -5.67 5.05
C MET A 44 9.45 -4.54 5.09
N ALA A 45 9.02 -3.34 5.49
CA ALA A 45 9.88 -2.17 5.52
C ALA A 45 9.32 -1.10 6.46
N LEU A 46 10.20 -0.38 7.14
CA LEU A 46 9.85 0.81 7.93
C LEU A 46 9.59 2.01 7.01
N ASN A 47 10.34 2.10 5.91
CA ASN A 47 10.23 3.22 4.97
C ASN A 47 9.02 3.06 4.06
N SER A 48 8.09 3.98 4.16
CA SER A 48 6.88 4.05 3.36
C SER A 48 6.77 5.39 2.61
N PHE A 49 5.76 5.48 1.79
CA PHE A 49 5.39 6.65 1.01
C PHE A 49 3.87 6.76 0.99
N VAL A 50 3.36 7.98 1.04
CA VAL A 50 1.93 8.25 0.91
C VAL A 50 1.67 8.72 -0.52
N THR A 51 0.78 8.02 -1.21
CA THR A 51 0.35 8.37 -2.58
C THR A 51 -0.48 9.66 -2.59
N ARG A 52 -0.79 10.19 -3.78
CA ARG A 52 -1.68 11.35 -3.91
C ARG A 52 -3.07 11.15 -3.31
N ASP A 53 -3.54 9.90 -3.32
CA ASP A 53 -4.84 9.52 -2.77
C ASP A 53 -4.80 9.33 -1.24
N GLY A 54 -3.67 9.63 -0.58
CA GLY A 54 -3.50 9.47 0.87
C GLY A 54 -3.27 8.02 1.32
N LEU A 55 -2.96 7.10 0.40
CA LEU A 55 -2.75 5.69 0.67
C LEU A 55 -1.25 5.38 0.86
N GLU A 56 -0.93 4.45 1.74
CA GLU A 56 0.45 4.14 2.12
C GLU A 56 0.98 2.89 1.40
N MET A 57 2.22 2.97 0.88
CA MET A 57 2.90 1.86 0.23
C MET A 57 4.40 1.84 0.50
N GLY A 58 5.06 0.72 0.19
CA GLY A 58 6.50 0.57 0.39
C GLY A 58 7.33 1.48 -0.53
N ARG A 59 8.32 2.17 0.05
CA ARG A 59 9.19 3.11 -0.68
C ARG A 59 9.92 2.47 -1.87
N ALA A 60 10.30 1.21 -1.77
CA ALA A 60 11.01 0.51 -2.84
C ALA A 60 10.18 0.45 -4.14
N GLN A 61 8.88 0.19 -4.04
CA GLN A 61 7.98 0.13 -5.20
C GLN A 61 7.71 1.53 -5.79
N VAL A 62 7.76 2.57 -4.95
CA VAL A 62 7.70 3.96 -5.42
C VAL A 62 8.88 4.29 -6.31
N VAL A 63 10.09 3.97 -5.88
CA VAL A 63 11.32 4.19 -6.68
C VAL A 63 11.25 3.43 -8.01
N GLN A 64 10.72 2.20 -8.00
CA GLN A 64 10.56 1.39 -9.21
C GLN A 64 9.48 1.97 -10.15
N ALA A 65 8.38 2.48 -9.62
CA ALA A 65 7.35 3.17 -10.39
C ALA A 65 7.89 4.45 -11.04
N GLN A 66 8.64 5.25 -10.27
CA GLN A 66 9.31 6.45 -10.77
C GLN A 66 10.33 6.10 -11.88
N ALA A 67 11.09 5.01 -11.73
CA ALA A 67 12.01 4.53 -12.75
C ALA A 67 11.26 4.11 -14.04
N ALA A 68 10.07 3.53 -13.90
CA ALA A 68 9.18 3.21 -15.02
C ALA A 68 8.47 4.44 -15.63
N GLY A 69 8.60 5.63 -15.03
CA GLY A 69 7.91 6.85 -15.48
C GLY A 69 6.41 6.86 -15.21
N ILE A 70 5.95 6.11 -14.21
CA ILE A 70 4.53 6.03 -13.82
C ILE A 70 4.31 6.48 -12.38
N GLU A 71 3.08 6.95 -12.09
CA GLU A 71 2.68 7.31 -10.73
C GLU A 71 2.65 6.06 -9.83
N PRO A 72 3.13 6.16 -8.58
CA PRO A 72 3.01 5.09 -7.60
C PRO A 72 1.55 4.78 -7.27
N ASP A 73 1.20 3.49 -7.23
CA ASP A 73 -0.14 2.99 -6.93
C ASP A 73 -0.03 1.84 -5.93
N VAL A 74 -0.88 1.84 -4.91
CA VAL A 74 -0.86 0.83 -3.84
C VAL A 74 -1.04 -0.60 -4.34
N ARG A 75 -1.65 -0.79 -5.52
CA ARG A 75 -1.75 -2.09 -6.19
C ARG A 75 -0.39 -2.69 -6.58
N MET A 76 0.66 -1.86 -6.64
CA MET A 76 2.04 -2.31 -6.85
C MET A 76 2.65 -2.95 -5.59
N ASN A 77 2.09 -2.62 -4.41
CA ASN A 77 2.47 -3.19 -3.12
C ASN A 77 1.24 -3.28 -2.20
N PRO A 78 0.33 -4.23 -2.45
CA PRO A 78 -0.93 -4.31 -1.73
C PRO A 78 -0.78 -4.61 -0.24
N ILE A 79 0.34 -5.20 0.19
CA ILE A 79 0.58 -5.51 1.59
C ILE A 79 1.92 -4.93 2.02
N LEU A 80 1.87 -4.02 3.00
CA LEU A 80 3.07 -3.49 3.65
C LEU A 80 3.03 -3.83 5.15
N LEU A 81 4.08 -4.47 5.61
CA LEU A 81 4.31 -4.76 7.02
C LEU A 81 5.38 -3.81 7.55
N LYS A 82 5.04 -3.01 8.55
CA LYS A 82 5.99 -2.14 9.26
C LYS A 82 6.29 -2.78 10.62
N PRO A 83 7.49 -3.36 10.80
CA PRO A 83 7.88 -3.89 12.09
C PRO A 83 7.74 -2.79 13.16
N SER A 84 6.96 -3.04 14.18
CA SER A 84 6.92 -2.26 15.41
C SER A 84 7.61 -3.08 16.49
N SER A 85 8.28 -2.43 17.45
CA SER A 85 9.05 -3.08 18.53
C SER A 85 8.59 -4.50 18.89
N ASP A 86 9.29 -5.25 19.60
CA ASP A 86 9.23 -6.63 20.10
C ASP A 86 7.98 -7.53 19.88
N VAL A 87 6.82 -7.02 19.49
CA VAL A 87 5.56 -7.79 19.55
C VAL A 87 4.80 -7.92 18.23
N GLY A 88 5.25 -7.30 17.13
CA GLY A 88 4.49 -7.44 15.89
C GLY A 88 4.81 -6.42 14.81
N SER A 89 3.95 -6.39 13.80
CA SER A 89 4.02 -5.43 12.71
C SER A 89 2.69 -4.68 12.56
N GLN A 90 2.77 -3.41 12.23
CA GLN A 90 1.62 -2.70 11.70
C GLN A 90 1.34 -3.23 10.29
N VAL A 91 0.13 -3.70 10.07
CA VAL A 91 -0.31 -4.28 8.79
C VAL A 91 -1.06 -3.22 8.01
N ILE A 92 -0.59 -2.95 6.80
CA ILE A 92 -1.21 -2.01 5.86
C ILE A 92 -1.63 -2.82 4.63
N VAL A 93 -2.91 -2.75 4.27
CA VAL A 93 -3.50 -3.47 3.13
C VAL A 93 -4.13 -2.48 2.18
N ASN A 94 -3.72 -2.52 0.92
CA ASN A 94 -4.16 -1.59 -0.12
C ASN A 94 -4.04 -0.11 0.32
N GLY A 95 -2.97 0.20 1.06
CA GLY A 95 -2.66 1.54 1.54
C GLY A 95 -3.35 1.96 2.82
N GLU A 96 -4.24 1.15 3.40
CA GLU A 96 -4.96 1.45 4.65
C GLU A 96 -4.41 0.65 5.82
N VAL A 97 -4.22 1.30 6.95
CA VAL A 97 -3.82 0.65 8.21
C VAL A 97 -4.94 -0.26 8.71
N ARG A 98 -4.64 -1.55 8.86
CA ARG A 98 -5.57 -2.56 9.39
C ARG A 98 -5.36 -2.86 10.88
N GLY A 99 -4.26 -2.44 11.45
CA GLY A 99 -3.93 -2.61 12.85
C GLY A 99 -2.56 -3.22 13.07
N GLN A 100 -2.29 -3.61 14.32
CA GLN A 100 -1.08 -4.33 14.69
C GLN A 100 -1.37 -5.82 14.82
N MET A 101 -0.49 -6.66 14.29
CA MET A 101 -0.59 -8.11 14.38
C MET A 101 0.76 -8.71 14.74
N SER A 102 0.74 -9.73 15.58
CA SER A 102 1.92 -10.57 15.76
C SER A 102 2.19 -11.40 14.50
N ALA A 103 3.43 -11.80 14.28
CA ALA A 103 3.79 -12.65 13.14
C ALA A 103 2.93 -13.93 13.10
N ALA A 104 2.67 -14.55 14.25
CA ALA A 104 1.84 -15.75 14.35
C ALA A 104 0.38 -15.49 13.92
N ALA A 105 -0.20 -14.37 14.36
CA ALA A 105 -1.56 -13.97 13.97
C ALA A 105 -1.64 -13.66 12.48
N TYR A 106 -0.62 -13.00 11.93
CA TYR A 106 -0.53 -12.69 10.51
C TYR A 106 -0.53 -13.97 9.66
N PHE A 107 0.37 -14.91 9.92
CA PHE A 107 0.46 -16.17 9.16
C PHE A 107 -0.77 -17.07 9.33
N LYS A 108 -1.46 -17.02 10.47
CA LYS A 108 -2.72 -17.74 10.66
C LYS A 108 -3.82 -17.17 9.78
N ASN A 109 -3.91 -15.85 9.69
CA ASN A 109 -4.91 -15.17 8.86
C ASN A 109 -4.62 -15.33 7.36
N GLU A 110 -3.34 -15.32 6.95
CA GLU A 110 -2.92 -15.56 5.57
C GLU A 110 -3.35 -16.94 5.06
N LYS A 111 -3.23 -17.99 5.89
CA LYS A 111 -3.66 -19.36 5.54
C LYS A 111 -5.17 -19.54 5.45
N SER A 112 -5.96 -18.68 6.08
CA SER A 112 -7.43 -18.71 6.04
C SER A 112 -8.03 -17.82 4.95
N ALA A 113 -7.21 -17.05 4.25
CA ALA A 113 -7.67 -16.16 3.19
C ALA A 113 -8.09 -16.94 1.94
N HIS A 114 -9.27 -16.62 1.41
CA HIS A 114 -9.73 -17.13 0.12
C HIS A 114 -8.89 -16.54 -1.03
N PRO A 115 -8.75 -17.24 -2.19
CA PRO A 115 -7.95 -16.77 -3.33
C PRO A 115 -8.31 -15.41 -3.92
N GLY A 116 -9.41 -14.79 -3.47
CA GLY A 116 -9.84 -13.43 -3.86
C GLY A 116 -9.70 -12.39 -2.74
N ASP A 117 -9.30 -12.80 -1.56
CA ASP A 117 -9.13 -11.92 -0.40
C ASP A 117 -7.67 -12.02 0.09
N PRO A 118 -6.83 -11.06 -0.25
CA PRO A 118 -5.39 -11.15 0.03
C PRO A 118 -5.02 -11.31 1.50
N LEU A 119 -5.96 -11.40 2.46
CA LEU A 119 -5.65 -11.71 3.86
C LEU A 119 -6.86 -12.06 4.75
N GLY A 120 -8.06 -12.29 4.22
CA GLY A 120 -9.26 -12.48 5.07
C GLY A 120 -9.60 -11.26 5.93
N LEU A 121 -8.94 -10.12 5.68
CA LEU A 121 -9.04 -8.92 6.50
C LEU A 121 -10.22 -8.02 6.13
N GLN A 122 -10.92 -8.31 5.03
CA GLN A 122 -12.07 -7.51 4.61
C GLN A 122 -13.31 -7.73 5.48
N GLN A 123 -13.42 -8.86 6.18
CA GLN A 123 -14.63 -9.14 6.98
C GLN A 123 -14.68 -8.40 8.32
N SER A 124 -13.55 -8.01 8.90
CA SER A 124 -13.55 -7.26 10.17
C SER A 124 -13.82 -5.76 10.03
N GLY A 125 -13.82 -5.23 8.79
CA GLY A 125 -14.03 -3.81 8.50
C GLY A 125 -15.50 -3.39 8.28
N ARG A 126 -16.44 -4.33 8.14
CA ARG A 126 -17.85 -4.00 7.83
C ARG A 126 -18.67 -3.45 8.99
N ASN A 127 -18.14 -3.42 10.21
CA ASN A 127 -18.89 -2.95 11.40
C ASN A 127 -18.44 -1.61 11.97
N ARG A 128 -17.72 -0.77 11.23
CA ARG A 128 -17.52 0.62 11.65
C ARG A 128 -18.29 1.53 10.71
N GLY A 129 -19.42 2.02 11.26
CA GLY A 129 -20.35 2.89 10.59
C GLY A 129 -19.66 4.09 9.95
N HIS A 130 -20.12 4.43 8.77
CA HIS A 130 -19.87 5.71 8.14
C HIS A 130 -20.23 6.85 9.09
N HIS A 131 -19.27 7.43 9.80
CA HIS A 131 -19.42 8.77 10.32
C HIS A 131 -19.33 9.74 9.12
N ARG A 132 -20.49 9.98 8.52
CA ARG A 132 -20.69 11.16 7.69
C ARG A 132 -20.43 12.38 8.58
N HIS A 133 -19.35 13.10 8.34
CA HIS A 133 -19.22 14.47 8.80
C HIS A 133 -20.34 15.29 8.12
N ARG A 134 -21.46 15.43 8.81
CA ARG A 134 -22.42 16.50 8.53
C ARG A 134 -21.72 17.80 8.88
N GLY A 135 -21.38 18.59 7.85
CA GLY A 135 -20.96 19.96 8.02
C GLY A 135 -22.02 20.71 8.82
N GLY A 136 -21.65 21.10 10.05
CA GLY A 136 -22.46 21.98 10.86
C GLY A 136 -22.50 23.37 10.21
N ARG A 137 -23.69 23.79 9.77
CA ARG A 137 -23.97 25.20 9.49
C ARG A 137 -23.80 25.95 10.81
N LYS A 138 -22.96 26.98 10.83
CA LYS A 138 -22.93 27.97 11.91
C LYS A 138 -24.26 28.72 11.90
N PRO A 139 -24.95 28.88 13.03
CA PRO A 139 -26.09 29.79 13.10
C PRO A 139 -25.58 31.22 12.99
N GLY A 140 -26.25 32.02 12.18
CA GLY A 140 -26.01 33.45 12.08
C GLY A 140 -26.24 34.11 13.40
N GLY A 141 -25.27 34.87 13.89
CA GLY A 141 -25.44 35.78 15.02
C GLY A 141 -26.07 37.07 14.49
N ASP A 142 -27.27 37.35 14.96
CA ASP A 142 -27.92 38.65 14.85
C ASP A 142 -27.06 39.71 15.55
N GLN A 143 -26.79 40.79 14.85
CA GLN A 143 -26.31 42.02 15.44
C GLN A 143 -27.55 42.83 15.87
N PRO A 144 -27.64 43.36 17.08
CA PRO A 144 -28.64 44.36 17.39
C PRO A 144 -28.19 45.73 16.92
N GLU A 145 -29.00 46.36 16.08
CA GLU A 145 -29.02 47.79 15.93
C GLU A 145 -29.44 48.43 17.25
N GLY A 146 -28.81 49.55 17.60
CA GLY A 146 -29.29 50.30 18.71
C GLY A 146 -28.42 51.50 19.13
N ARG A 147 -28.69 52.63 18.58
CA ARG A 147 -28.56 54.01 19.14
C ARG A 147 -27.15 54.55 19.38
#